data_5efbc321eeab9a1cc719241182c57608
#
_entry.id   5efbc321eeab9a1cc719241182c57608
#
_cell.length_a   1.000
_cell.length_b   1.000
_cell.length_c   1.000
_cell.angle_alpha   90.00
_cell.angle_beta   90.00
_cell.angle_gamma   90.00
#
_symmetry.space_group_name_H-M   'P 1'
#
loop_
_entity.id
_entity.type
_entity.pdbx_description
1 polymer ?
#
loop_
_entity_poly.entity_id
_entity_poly.type
_entity_poly.pdbx_seq_one_letter_code
_entity_poly.pdbx_strand_id
1 'polypeptide(L)'
;MYIDVDSKKTYVATGSKDHVEGSLGMTFIHGTAMDHTVWTLAGRHFARKGLNIHAVDLPGHGRTEGSVIDSIEGMADWVISVLDATGQDKTIIVGHSMGSLVAFDLAARYPDRVDTLVMVGTSIPMPVGEVLLNSAKDDLDVAKEMVNFWSHSQAAHLGGSQVPGTWMIGKLQRLLERSGPGVIYNDLKACQDYTSGIERSKDIACPTLLILGEDDFMTPVRNSKSLAENIPQSRTVMLPNCGHAIVNEAPNEMLDAIATVV
;
A
#
# COMPACT_ATOMS: atom_id res chain seq x y z
N MET A 1 -5.40 -15.80 -7.92
CA MET A 1 -5.61 -17.16 -7.38
C MET A 1 -6.24 -17.09 -6.00
N TYR A 2 -6.78 -18.22 -5.53
CA TYR A 2 -7.19 -18.34 -4.14
C TYR A 2 -6.25 -19.31 -3.45
N ILE A 3 -5.84 -18.96 -2.23
CA ILE A 3 -5.04 -19.78 -1.32
C ILE A 3 -5.78 -19.91 0.03
N ASP A 4 -5.35 -20.81 0.88
CA ASP A 4 -5.82 -20.89 2.25
C ASP A 4 -4.79 -20.27 3.18
N VAL A 5 -5.20 -19.30 3.99
CA VAL A 5 -4.37 -18.69 5.03
C VAL A 5 -5.18 -18.70 6.32
N ASP A 6 -4.67 -19.32 7.36
CA ASP A 6 -5.33 -19.47 8.66
C ASP A 6 -6.78 -20.01 8.55
N SER A 7 -6.98 -21.01 7.67
CA SER A 7 -8.28 -21.62 7.36
C SER A 7 -9.31 -20.63 6.79
N LYS A 8 -8.86 -19.57 6.14
CA LYS A 8 -9.66 -18.57 5.43
C LYS A 8 -9.26 -18.50 3.96
N LYS A 9 -10.27 -18.40 3.10
CA LYS A 9 -10.06 -18.26 1.66
C LYS A 9 -9.50 -16.87 1.36
N THR A 10 -8.25 -16.82 0.93
CA THR A 10 -7.51 -15.60 0.67
C THR A 10 -7.32 -15.39 -0.83
N TYR A 11 -7.59 -14.20 -1.31
CA TYR A 11 -7.38 -13.84 -2.71
C TYR A 11 -6.05 -13.12 -2.91
N VAL A 12 -5.29 -13.61 -3.89
CA VAL A 12 -4.02 -13.01 -4.33
C VAL A 12 -4.06 -12.85 -5.85
N ALA A 13 -3.88 -11.62 -6.35
CA ALA A 13 -3.75 -11.37 -7.77
C ALA A 13 -2.29 -11.57 -8.22
N THR A 14 -2.11 -12.34 -9.32
CA THR A 14 -0.78 -12.80 -9.79
C THR A 14 -0.27 -12.04 -11.02
N GLY A 15 -0.84 -10.86 -11.31
CA GLY A 15 -0.48 -10.12 -12.51
C GLY A 15 -0.83 -10.84 -13.83
N SER A 16 -1.76 -11.81 -13.78
CA SER A 16 -2.19 -12.69 -14.89
C SER A 16 -1.06 -13.60 -15.42
N LYS A 17 -0.16 -14.02 -14.55
CA LYS A 17 0.88 -15.03 -14.82
C LYS A 17 0.84 -16.13 -13.77
N ASP A 18 1.25 -17.31 -14.16
CA ASP A 18 1.43 -18.40 -13.24
C ASP A 18 2.69 -18.22 -12.40
N HIS A 19 2.70 -18.80 -11.21
CA HIS A 19 3.85 -18.82 -10.33
C HIS A 19 4.99 -19.62 -10.99
N VAL A 20 6.21 -19.09 -10.91
CA VAL A 20 7.44 -19.76 -11.42
C VAL A 20 8.33 -20.06 -10.22
N GLU A 21 8.60 -21.34 -9.98
CA GLU A 21 9.45 -21.78 -8.89
C GLU A 21 10.84 -21.17 -8.99
N GLY A 22 11.37 -20.66 -7.87
CA GLY A 22 12.68 -20.01 -7.80
C GLY A 22 12.72 -18.56 -8.30
N SER A 23 11.63 -18.02 -8.87
CA SER A 23 11.57 -16.61 -9.22
C SER A 23 11.34 -15.73 -8.00
N LEU A 24 11.98 -14.56 -7.96
CA LEU A 24 11.82 -13.59 -6.89
C LEU A 24 10.36 -13.12 -6.82
N GLY A 25 9.82 -13.05 -5.62
CA GLY A 25 8.49 -12.52 -5.37
C GLY A 25 8.44 -11.00 -5.35
N MET A 26 7.29 -10.45 -5.75
CA MET A 26 6.95 -9.05 -5.51
C MET A 26 5.54 -8.99 -4.92
N THR A 27 5.46 -8.53 -3.68
CA THR A 27 4.21 -8.49 -2.90
C THR A 27 3.73 -7.06 -2.79
N PHE A 28 2.48 -6.82 -3.17
CA PHE A 28 1.83 -5.52 -3.14
C PHE A 28 0.74 -5.47 -2.07
N ILE A 29 0.79 -4.46 -1.21
CA ILE A 29 -0.16 -4.21 -0.13
C ILE A 29 -0.88 -2.89 -0.39
N HIS A 30 -2.21 -2.94 -0.45
CA HIS A 30 -3.06 -1.78 -0.73
C HIS A 30 -3.19 -0.84 0.48
N GLY A 31 -3.70 0.37 0.24
CA GLY A 31 -4.01 1.35 1.28
C GLY A 31 -5.40 1.16 1.91
N THR A 32 -5.76 2.07 2.81
CA THR A 32 -7.05 2.12 3.53
C THR A 32 -8.23 1.90 2.60
N ALA A 33 -9.09 0.93 2.96
CA ALA A 33 -10.34 0.59 2.28
C ALA A 33 -10.22 0.30 0.77
N MET A 34 -9.02 -0.02 0.30
CA MET A 34 -8.75 -0.41 -1.08
C MET A 34 -8.74 -1.93 -1.23
N ASP A 35 -8.34 -2.42 -2.38
CA ASP A 35 -8.11 -3.83 -2.70
C ASP A 35 -6.98 -3.98 -3.73
N HIS A 36 -6.62 -5.24 -4.08
CA HIS A 36 -5.57 -5.55 -5.05
C HIS A 36 -5.69 -4.82 -6.40
N THR A 37 -6.87 -4.33 -6.77
CA THR A 37 -7.10 -3.74 -8.10
C THR A 37 -6.33 -2.44 -8.31
N VAL A 38 -5.90 -1.75 -7.23
CA VAL A 38 -5.03 -0.58 -7.34
C VAL A 38 -3.68 -0.94 -7.94
N TRP A 39 -3.23 -2.17 -7.77
CA TRP A 39 -1.96 -2.69 -8.24
C TRP A 39 -2.01 -3.40 -9.61
N THR A 40 -3.16 -3.35 -10.30
CA THR A 40 -3.36 -4.09 -11.57
C THR A 40 -2.30 -3.75 -12.62
N LEU A 41 -1.95 -2.47 -12.79
CA LEU A 41 -0.94 -2.04 -13.77
C LEU A 41 0.45 -2.52 -13.34
N ALA A 42 0.84 -2.25 -12.10
CA ALA A 42 2.14 -2.63 -11.55
C ALA A 42 2.31 -4.16 -11.55
N GLY A 43 1.33 -4.91 -11.07
CA GLY A 43 1.37 -6.35 -11.04
C GLY A 43 1.56 -6.96 -12.42
N ARG A 44 0.82 -6.49 -13.43
CA ARG A 44 1.00 -6.95 -14.81
C ARG A 44 2.34 -6.55 -15.42
N HIS A 45 2.83 -5.37 -15.10
CA HIS A 45 4.12 -4.89 -15.58
C HIS A 45 5.26 -5.79 -15.09
N PHE A 46 5.34 -6.02 -13.78
CA PHE A 46 6.43 -6.78 -13.17
C PHE A 46 6.28 -8.30 -13.40
N ALA A 47 5.05 -8.83 -13.52
CA ALA A 47 4.84 -10.22 -13.95
C ALA A 47 5.43 -10.49 -15.34
N ARG A 48 5.35 -9.54 -16.28
CA ARG A 48 5.98 -9.66 -17.61
C ARG A 48 7.50 -9.61 -17.56
N LYS A 49 8.07 -9.05 -16.48
CA LYS A 49 9.52 -9.05 -16.22
C LYS A 49 10.01 -10.31 -15.50
N GLY A 50 9.12 -11.27 -15.24
CA GLY A 50 9.48 -12.58 -14.68
C GLY A 50 9.39 -12.69 -13.16
N LEU A 51 8.81 -11.70 -12.48
CA LEU A 51 8.58 -11.74 -11.04
C LEU A 51 7.29 -12.50 -10.69
N ASN A 52 7.30 -13.22 -9.57
CA ASN A 52 6.10 -13.78 -8.97
C ASN A 52 5.31 -12.69 -8.25
N ILE A 53 4.13 -12.38 -8.72
CA ILE A 53 3.32 -11.27 -8.18
C ILE A 53 2.32 -11.78 -7.16
N HIS A 54 2.28 -11.10 -6.00
CA HIS A 54 1.33 -11.34 -4.92
C HIS A 54 0.66 -10.00 -4.53
N ALA A 55 -0.30 -9.52 -5.32
CA ALA A 55 -1.11 -8.38 -4.90
C ALA A 55 -2.25 -8.89 -4.03
N VAL A 56 -2.14 -8.67 -2.73
CA VAL A 56 -3.04 -9.24 -1.72
C VAL A 56 -4.28 -8.36 -1.52
N ASP A 57 -5.41 -9.01 -1.21
CA ASP A 57 -6.51 -8.37 -0.50
C ASP A 57 -6.36 -8.71 0.98
N LEU A 58 -6.18 -7.71 1.83
CA LEU A 58 -6.13 -7.92 3.28
C LEU A 58 -7.46 -8.51 3.81
N PRO A 59 -7.48 -9.22 4.94
CA PRO A 59 -8.73 -9.71 5.54
C PRO A 59 -9.77 -8.61 5.69
N GLY A 60 -11.02 -8.91 5.33
CA GLY A 60 -12.11 -7.92 5.29
C GLY A 60 -12.10 -6.99 4.09
N HIS A 61 -11.14 -7.13 3.16
CA HIS A 61 -11.03 -6.33 1.93
C HIS A 61 -11.21 -7.20 0.69
N GLY A 62 -11.68 -6.56 -0.38
CA GLY A 62 -11.76 -7.15 -1.71
C GLY A 62 -12.46 -8.51 -1.74
N ARG A 63 -11.70 -9.58 -1.99
CA ARG A 63 -12.18 -10.96 -2.15
C ARG A 63 -11.68 -11.92 -1.07
N THR A 64 -10.90 -11.42 -0.11
CA THR A 64 -10.39 -12.22 1.00
C THR A 64 -11.41 -12.32 2.12
N GLU A 65 -11.63 -13.54 2.61
CA GLU A 65 -12.54 -13.82 3.72
C GLU A 65 -11.92 -13.42 5.06
N GLY A 66 -12.77 -13.23 6.05
CA GLY A 66 -12.37 -12.89 7.41
C GLY A 66 -12.71 -11.48 7.81
N SER A 67 -12.50 -11.18 9.09
CA SER A 67 -12.67 -9.84 9.64
C SER A 67 -11.43 -9.01 9.37
N VAL A 68 -11.59 -7.69 9.34
CA VAL A 68 -10.47 -6.76 9.31
C VAL A 68 -9.51 -7.01 10.47
N ILE A 69 -8.23 -6.79 10.23
CA ILE A 69 -7.19 -6.81 11.26
C ILE A 69 -7.03 -5.37 11.78
N ASP A 70 -6.98 -5.20 13.08
CA ASP A 70 -7.06 -3.90 13.75
C ASP A 70 -5.69 -3.25 14.06
N SER A 71 -4.59 -3.86 13.62
CA SER A 71 -3.23 -3.36 13.84
C SER A 71 -2.33 -3.57 12.63
N ILE A 72 -1.40 -2.65 12.42
CA ILE A 72 -0.39 -2.74 11.36
C ILE A 72 0.47 -3.99 11.55
N GLU A 73 0.87 -4.27 12.79
CA GLU A 73 1.66 -5.45 13.15
C GLU A 73 0.92 -6.76 12.79
N GLY A 74 -0.35 -6.85 13.12
CA GLY A 74 -1.17 -8.01 12.78
C GLY A 74 -1.35 -8.20 11.27
N MET A 75 -1.51 -7.08 10.52
CA MET A 75 -1.55 -7.13 9.06
C MET A 75 -0.21 -7.62 8.48
N ALA A 76 0.93 -7.18 9.04
CA ALA A 76 2.25 -7.64 8.62
C ALA A 76 2.45 -9.14 8.90
N ASP A 77 2.04 -9.64 10.07
CA ASP A 77 2.08 -11.07 10.41
C ASP A 77 1.22 -11.90 9.45
N TRP A 78 0.04 -11.39 9.11
CA TRP A 78 -0.83 -12.05 8.13
C TRP A 78 -0.20 -12.10 6.73
N VAL A 79 0.51 -11.03 6.30
CA VAL A 79 1.23 -11.05 5.00
C VAL A 79 2.34 -12.10 5.01
N ILE A 80 3.04 -12.32 6.13
CA ILE A 80 4.00 -13.43 6.28
C ILE A 80 3.30 -14.78 6.05
N SER A 81 2.11 -14.99 6.63
CA SER A 81 1.34 -16.23 6.39
C SER A 81 0.96 -16.39 4.91
N VAL A 82 0.70 -15.31 4.18
CA VAL A 82 0.49 -15.35 2.72
C VAL A 82 1.76 -15.77 1.97
N LEU A 83 2.93 -15.25 2.35
CA LEU A 83 4.21 -15.63 1.74
C LEU A 83 4.50 -17.12 1.97
N ASP A 84 4.24 -17.63 3.18
CA ASP A 84 4.40 -19.04 3.52
C ASP A 84 3.46 -19.92 2.69
N ALA A 85 2.18 -19.55 2.60
CA ALA A 85 1.17 -20.29 1.83
C ALA A 85 1.44 -20.28 0.31
N THR A 86 2.19 -19.28 -0.19
CA THR A 86 2.59 -19.18 -1.60
C THR A 86 3.97 -19.76 -1.88
N GLY A 87 4.68 -20.27 -0.86
CA GLY A 87 6.04 -20.80 -0.98
C GLY A 87 7.07 -19.73 -1.36
N GLN A 88 6.81 -18.47 -0.99
CA GLN A 88 7.70 -17.35 -1.29
C GLN A 88 8.60 -17.03 -0.09
N ASP A 89 9.83 -17.50 -0.10
CA ASP A 89 10.77 -17.33 1.01
C ASP A 89 11.14 -15.86 1.19
N LYS A 90 11.41 -15.15 0.10
CA LYS A 90 11.85 -13.74 0.12
C LYS A 90 11.15 -12.95 -0.98
N THR A 91 10.78 -11.70 -0.70
CA THR A 91 10.00 -10.86 -1.64
C THR A 91 10.48 -9.41 -1.65
N ILE A 92 10.31 -8.74 -2.79
CA ILE A 92 10.25 -7.28 -2.86
C ILE A 92 8.88 -6.90 -2.32
N ILE A 93 8.83 -6.07 -1.26
CA ILE A 93 7.56 -5.67 -0.67
C ILE A 93 7.23 -4.23 -1.02
N VAL A 94 6.03 -4.01 -1.55
CA VAL A 94 5.54 -2.71 -2.02
C VAL A 94 4.25 -2.39 -1.32
N GLY A 95 4.21 -1.29 -0.58
CA GLY A 95 3.00 -0.86 0.12
C GLY A 95 2.61 0.58 -0.23
N HIS A 96 1.32 0.85 -0.32
CA HIS A 96 0.77 2.20 -0.50
C HIS A 96 0.02 2.64 0.74
N SER A 97 0.27 3.86 1.23
CA SER A 97 -0.45 4.45 2.37
C SER A 97 -0.39 3.50 3.60
N MET A 98 -1.51 3.08 4.17
CA MET A 98 -1.57 2.06 5.21
C MET A 98 -0.72 0.83 4.86
N GLY A 99 -0.81 0.34 3.62
CA GLY A 99 0.01 -0.78 3.15
C GLY A 99 1.52 -0.51 3.21
N SER A 100 1.94 0.76 3.18
CA SER A 100 3.35 1.12 3.36
C SER A 100 3.83 0.94 4.80
N LEU A 101 2.96 1.17 5.78
CA LEU A 101 3.24 0.86 7.18
C LEU A 101 3.33 -0.65 7.42
N VAL A 102 2.42 -1.42 6.81
CA VAL A 102 2.45 -2.89 6.87
C VAL A 102 3.74 -3.44 6.24
N ALA A 103 4.12 -2.95 5.06
CA ALA A 103 5.35 -3.32 4.37
C ALA A 103 6.59 -2.96 5.21
N PHE A 104 6.60 -1.79 5.80
CA PHE A 104 7.67 -1.32 6.68
C PHE A 104 7.80 -2.19 7.95
N ASP A 105 6.68 -2.44 8.64
CA ASP A 105 6.67 -3.26 9.84
C ASP A 105 7.14 -4.69 9.58
N LEU A 106 6.71 -5.26 8.44
CA LEU A 106 7.18 -6.56 7.97
C LEU A 106 8.70 -6.54 7.72
N ALA A 107 9.23 -5.54 7.02
CA ALA A 107 10.66 -5.44 6.74
C ALA A 107 11.51 -5.29 8.01
N ALA A 108 11.01 -4.57 9.03
CA ALA A 108 11.70 -4.40 10.29
C ALA A 108 11.71 -5.67 11.15
N ARG A 109 10.57 -6.39 11.24
CA ARG A 109 10.42 -7.57 12.10
C ARG A 109 10.84 -8.89 11.45
N TYR A 110 10.82 -8.94 10.13
CA TYR A 110 11.14 -10.13 9.35
C TYR A 110 12.18 -9.84 8.25
N PRO A 111 13.38 -9.31 8.60
CA PRO A 111 14.36 -8.83 7.61
C PRO A 111 14.80 -9.90 6.61
N ASP A 112 14.81 -11.17 7.01
CA ASP A 112 15.19 -12.28 6.13
C ASP A 112 14.15 -12.57 5.03
N ARG A 113 12.91 -12.08 5.20
CA ARG A 113 11.79 -12.27 4.28
C ARG A 113 11.67 -11.15 3.22
N VAL A 114 12.42 -10.04 3.39
CA VAL A 114 12.34 -8.86 2.52
C VAL A 114 13.64 -8.64 1.78
N ASP A 115 13.55 -8.65 0.46
CA ASP A 115 14.67 -8.32 -0.43
C ASP A 115 14.85 -6.81 -0.56
N THR A 116 13.76 -6.13 -0.87
CA THR A 116 13.69 -4.68 -1.06
C THR A 116 12.35 -4.16 -0.52
N LEU A 117 12.38 -3.02 0.17
CA LEU A 117 11.21 -2.32 0.66
C LEU A 117 10.87 -1.13 -0.25
N VAL A 118 9.62 -1.04 -0.71
CA VAL A 118 9.10 0.12 -1.46
C VAL A 118 7.89 0.69 -0.74
N MET A 119 7.98 1.96 -0.36
CA MET A 119 6.94 2.68 0.37
C MET A 119 6.38 3.81 -0.50
N VAL A 120 5.11 3.72 -0.86
CA VAL A 120 4.42 4.66 -1.77
C VAL A 120 3.42 5.49 -0.98
N GLY A 121 3.53 6.82 -1.00
CA GLY A 121 2.63 7.73 -0.27
C GLY A 121 2.64 7.41 1.24
N THR A 122 3.75 7.63 1.91
CA THR A 122 4.00 7.18 3.28
C THR A 122 4.40 8.29 4.21
N SER A 123 4.15 8.11 5.50
CA SER A 123 4.79 8.84 6.61
C SER A 123 4.84 7.96 7.86
N ILE A 124 5.84 8.15 8.70
CA ILE A 124 5.92 7.52 10.02
C ILE A 124 6.36 8.57 11.04
N PRO A 125 5.52 8.89 12.06
CA PRO A 125 4.16 8.38 12.27
C PRO A 125 3.19 8.79 11.16
N MET A 126 2.04 8.11 11.07
CA MET A 126 0.96 8.44 10.14
C MET A 126 -0.28 8.88 10.93
N PRO A 127 -0.28 10.11 11.48
CA PRO A 127 -1.41 10.60 12.25
C PRO A 127 -2.63 10.83 11.35
N VAL A 128 -3.79 10.43 11.84
CA VAL A 128 -5.08 10.65 11.17
C VAL A 128 -5.77 11.84 11.84
N GLY A 129 -6.24 12.81 11.05
CA GLY A 129 -6.98 13.94 11.59
C GLY A 129 -8.28 13.50 12.28
N GLU A 130 -8.56 14.07 13.46
CA GLU A 130 -9.76 13.70 14.26
C GLU A 130 -11.05 13.80 13.47
N VAL A 131 -11.20 14.80 12.60
CA VAL A 131 -12.39 14.99 11.77
C VAL A 131 -12.61 13.79 10.85
N LEU A 132 -11.56 13.31 10.17
CA LEU A 132 -11.65 12.14 9.31
C LEU A 132 -11.96 10.87 10.11
N LEU A 133 -11.30 10.68 11.25
CA LEU A 133 -11.49 9.49 12.07
C LEU A 133 -12.90 9.42 12.64
N ASN A 134 -13.43 10.56 13.12
CA ASN A 134 -14.80 10.65 13.61
C ASN A 134 -15.83 10.45 12.48
N SER A 135 -15.61 11.06 11.30
CA SER A 135 -16.49 10.82 10.15
C SER A 135 -16.47 9.36 9.72
N ALA A 136 -15.32 8.70 9.74
CA ALA A 136 -15.22 7.27 9.39
C ALA A 136 -16.03 6.37 10.34
N LYS A 137 -16.26 6.82 11.56
CA LYS A 137 -17.07 6.13 12.56
C LYS A 137 -18.56 6.46 12.45
N ASP A 138 -18.89 7.75 12.28
CA ASP A 138 -20.25 8.27 12.49
C ASP A 138 -20.96 8.62 11.17
N ASP A 139 -20.21 8.93 10.09
CA ASP A 139 -20.75 9.31 8.77
C ASP A 139 -19.83 8.81 7.65
N LEU A 140 -20.04 7.57 7.27
CA LEU A 140 -19.19 6.87 6.31
C LEU A 140 -19.12 7.55 4.92
N ASP A 141 -20.18 8.20 4.48
CA ASP A 141 -20.21 8.84 3.17
C ASP A 141 -19.35 10.11 3.17
N VAL A 142 -19.45 10.91 4.23
CA VAL A 142 -18.53 12.05 4.44
C VAL A 142 -17.07 11.58 4.52
N ALA A 143 -16.80 10.50 5.25
CA ALA A 143 -15.43 9.96 5.32
C ALA A 143 -14.89 9.54 3.95
N LYS A 144 -15.69 8.86 3.12
CA LYS A 144 -15.31 8.50 1.74
C LYS A 144 -15.02 9.72 0.88
N GLU A 145 -15.84 10.75 0.96
CA GLU A 145 -15.62 12.02 0.25
C GLU A 145 -14.32 12.68 0.68
N MET A 146 -14.06 12.75 1.99
CA MET A 146 -12.81 13.32 2.54
C MET A 146 -11.59 12.54 2.06
N VAL A 147 -11.59 11.20 2.18
CA VAL A 147 -10.51 10.35 1.71
C VAL A 147 -10.28 10.56 0.22
N ASN A 148 -11.35 10.55 -0.59
CA ASN A 148 -11.24 10.73 -2.03
C ASN A 148 -10.70 12.12 -2.40
N PHE A 149 -11.23 13.17 -1.77
CA PHE A 149 -10.82 14.55 -2.05
C PHE A 149 -9.35 14.80 -1.64
N TRP A 150 -8.96 14.39 -0.43
CA TRP A 150 -7.62 14.66 0.08
C TRP A 150 -6.53 13.76 -0.53
N SER A 151 -6.91 12.64 -1.14
CA SER A 151 -5.94 11.75 -1.79
C SER A 151 -5.45 12.26 -3.14
N HIS A 152 -6.14 13.20 -3.75
CA HIS A 152 -5.80 13.65 -5.11
C HIS A 152 -5.23 15.07 -5.14
N SER A 153 -4.29 15.30 -6.04
CA SER A 153 -3.78 16.64 -6.35
C SER A 153 -4.85 17.52 -7.00
N GLN A 154 -4.65 18.84 -6.99
CA GLN A 154 -5.56 19.76 -7.66
C GLN A 154 -5.68 19.45 -9.17
N ALA A 155 -4.59 19.05 -9.82
CA ALA A 155 -4.59 18.67 -11.22
C ALA A 155 -5.50 17.46 -11.50
N ALA A 156 -5.50 16.47 -10.61
CA ALA A 156 -6.35 15.29 -10.71
C ALA A 156 -7.85 15.62 -10.59
N HIS A 157 -8.21 16.58 -9.74
CA HIS A 157 -9.59 17.09 -9.64
C HIS A 157 -10.07 17.77 -10.93
N LEU A 158 -9.16 18.35 -11.70
CA LEU A 158 -9.47 18.96 -12.99
C LEU A 158 -9.42 17.97 -14.17
N GLY A 159 -9.20 16.68 -13.91
CA GLY A 159 -9.22 15.63 -14.94
C GLY A 159 -7.87 15.32 -15.59
N GLY A 160 -6.75 15.64 -14.90
CA GLY A 160 -5.38 15.49 -15.41
C GLY A 160 -4.83 14.06 -15.51
N SER A 161 -5.66 13.02 -15.77
CA SER A 161 -5.16 11.65 -15.88
C SER A 161 -4.21 11.48 -17.07
N GLN A 162 -3.04 10.87 -16.82
CA GLN A 162 -2.09 10.47 -17.87
C GLN A 162 -2.62 9.30 -18.72
N VAL A 163 -3.58 8.55 -18.19
CA VAL A 163 -4.20 7.41 -18.90
C VAL A 163 -5.51 7.87 -19.52
N PRO A 164 -5.60 7.95 -20.87
CA PRO A 164 -6.80 8.41 -21.56
C PRO A 164 -8.04 7.62 -21.16
N GLY A 165 -9.16 8.31 -20.93
CA GLY A 165 -10.43 7.69 -20.56
C GLY A 165 -10.53 7.23 -19.10
N THR A 166 -9.52 7.49 -18.26
CA THR A 166 -9.56 7.18 -16.82
C THR A 166 -10.08 8.37 -16.02
N TRP A 167 -11.13 8.14 -15.26
CA TRP A 167 -11.62 9.08 -14.26
C TRP A 167 -11.07 8.67 -12.87
N MET A 168 -9.95 9.30 -12.46
CA MET A 168 -9.21 8.94 -11.22
C MET A 168 -10.07 9.06 -9.97
N ILE A 169 -10.76 10.19 -9.79
CA ILE A 169 -11.65 10.45 -8.66
C ILE A 169 -12.74 9.38 -8.56
N GLY A 170 -13.42 9.09 -9.67
CA GLY A 170 -14.47 8.08 -9.71
C GLY A 170 -13.95 6.66 -9.48
N LYS A 171 -12.71 6.36 -9.89
CA LYS A 171 -12.09 5.06 -9.62
C LYS A 171 -11.90 4.85 -8.11
N LEU A 172 -11.32 5.83 -7.39
CA LEU A 172 -11.16 5.72 -5.94
C LEU A 172 -12.52 5.72 -5.23
N GLN A 173 -13.48 6.55 -5.67
CA GLN A 173 -14.84 6.55 -5.13
C GLN A 173 -15.45 5.14 -5.17
N ARG A 174 -15.37 4.45 -6.31
CA ARG A 174 -15.90 3.08 -6.46
C ARG A 174 -15.19 2.06 -5.58
N LEU A 175 -13.90 2.23 -5.32
CA LEU A 175 -13.17 1.38 -4.37
C LEU A 175 -13.69 1.58 -2.95
N LEU A 176 -13.80 2.83 -2.50
CA LEU A 176 -14.29 3.17 -1.17
C LEU A 176 -15.74 2.71 -0.94
N GLU A 177 -16.61 2.82 -1.97
CA GLU A 177 -18.00 2.34 -1.89
C GLU A 177 -18.12 0.81 -1.77
N ARG A 178 -17.12 0.05 -2.26
CA ARG A 178 -17.09 -1.41 -2.15
C ARG A 178 -16.55 -1.90 -0.82
N SER A 179 -15.88 -1.04 -0.05
CA SER A 179 -15.38 -1.40 1.27
C SER A 179 -16.55 -1.69 2.22
N GLY A 180 -16.38 -2.71 3.05
CA GLY A 180 -17.39 -3.12 4.04
C GLY A 180 -17.60 -2.07 5.14
N PRO A 181 -18.69 -2.18 5.89
CA PRO A 181 -18.92 -1.32 7.05
C PRO A 181 -17.77 -1.40 8.05
N GLY A 182 -17.32 -0.26 8.57
CA GLY A 182 -16.27 -0.17 9.58
C GLY A 182 -14.84 -0.32 9.04
N VAL A 183 -14.62 -0.75 7.78
CA VAL A 183 -13.29 -0.96 7.21
C VAL A 183 -12.48 0.33 7.21
N ILE A 184 -13.04 1.44 6.71
CA ILE A 184 -12.34 2.73 6.67
C ILE A 184 -11.91 3.16 8.08
N TYR A 185 -12.79 3.05 9.06
CA TYR A 185 -12.48 3.41 10.44
C TYR A 185 -11.37 2.53 11.01
N ASN A 186 -11.49 1.21 10.84
CA ASN A 186 -10.50 0.24 11.33
C ASN A 186 -9.10 0.56 10.78
N ASP A 187 -9.00 0.75 9.48
CA ASP A 187 -7.73 0.98 8.79
C ASP A 187 -7.07 2.30 9.21
N LEU A 188 -7.87 3.37 9.26
CA LEU A 188 -7.39 4.68 9.73
C LEU A 188 -6.95 4.61 11.20
N LYS A 189 -7.68 3.88 12.03
CA LYS A 189 -7.34 3.68 13.44
C LYS A 189 -6.05 2.88 13.60
N ALA A 190 -5.86 1.82 12.81
CA ALA A 190 -4.61 1.06 12.79
C ALA A 190 -3.40 1.93 12.41
N CYS A 191 -3.55 2.82 11.41
CA CYS A 191 -2.51 3.79 11.06
C CYS A 191 -2.22 4.77 12.21
N GLN A 192 -3.25 5.32 12.83
CA GLN A 192 -3.16 6.25 13.97
C GLN A 192 -2.44 5.63 15.16
N ASP A 193 -2.72 4.35 15.44
CA ASP A 193 -2.22 3.65 16.63
C ASP A 193 -0.80 3.08 16.43
N TYR A 194 -0.29 3.04 15.20
CA TYR A 194 1.04 2.55 14.91
C TYR A 194 2.12 3.54 15.35
N THR A 195 2.62 3.38 16.57
CA THR A 195 3.58 4.31 17.21
C THR A 195 5.02 3.80 17.24
N SER A 196 5.23 2.50 17.04
CA SER A 196 6.55 1.84 17.13
C SER A 196 7.45 2.07 15.89
N GLY A 197 6.94 2.66 14.82
CA GLY A 197 7.62 2.72 13.53
C GLY A 197 8.93 3.50 13.52
N ILE A 198 9.05 4.61 14.27
CA ILE A 198 10.30 5.39 14.30
C ILE A 198 11.44 4.59 14.94
N GLU A 199 11.17 3.85 16.00
CA GLU A 199 12.19 3.00 16.64
C GLU A 199 12.61 1.86 15.71
N ARG A 200 11.66 1.22 15.04
CA ARG A 200 11.88 0.12 14.10
C ARG A 200 12.58 0.53 12.81
N SER A 201 12.65 1.82 12.48
CA SER A 201 13.37 2.27 11.28
C SER A 201 14.85 1.89 11.27
N LYS A 202 15.44 1.67 12.45
CA LYS A 202 16.83 1.22 12.61
C LYS A 202 17.03 -0.26 12.28
N ASP A 203 15.93 -1.04 12.31
CA ASP A 203 15.94 -2.48 12.07
C ASP A 203 15.77 -2.81 10.58
N ILE A 204 15.53 -1.81 9.74
CA ILE A 204 15.44 -1.98 8.28
C ILE A 204 16.83 -2.26 7.71
N ALA A 205 17.03 -3.50 7.27
CA ALA A 205 18.31 -3.98 6.75
C ALA A 205 18.39 -4.03 5.21
N CYS A 206 17.24 -3.93 4.52
CA CYS A 206 17.16 -4.04 3.07
C CYS A 206 17.22 -2.67 2.37
N PRO A 207 17.60 -2.62 1.07
CA PRO A 207 17.40 -1.45 0.23
C PRO A 207 15.98 -0.94 0.31
N THR A 208 15.82 0.38 0.47
CA THR A 208 14.50 1.00 0.68
C THR A 208 14.27 2.15 -0.29
N LEU A 209 13.12 2.15 -0.95
CA LEU A 209 12.66 3.20 -1.84
C LEU A 209 11.41 3.87 -1.30
N LEU A 210 11.45 5.18 -1.09
CA LEU A 210 10.29 6.00 -0.80
C LEU A 210 9.84 6.70 -2.09
N ILE A 211 8.56 6.60 -2.45
CA ILE A 211 7.95 7.30 -3.58
C ILE A 211 6.88 8.22 -3.01
N LEU A 212 7.09 9.52 -3.10
CA LEU A 212 6.27 10.54 -2.45
C LEU A 212 5.70 11.52 -3.46
N GLY A 213 4.42 11.86 -3.32
CA GLY A 213 3.79 12.92 -4.08
C GLY A 213 4.10 14.29 -3.47
N GLU A 214 4.47 15.27 -4.29
CA GLU A 214 4.80 16.62 -3.82
C GLU A 214 3.59 17.32 -3.19
N ASP A 215 2.38 17.06 -3.75
CA ASP A 215 1.10 17.62 -3.32
C ASP A 215 0.32 16.67 -2.39
N ASP A 216 0.98 15.67 -1.78
CA ASP A 216 0.32 14.72 -0.89
C ASP A 216 -0.16 15.41 0.40
N PHE A 217 -1.48 15.51 0.54
CA PHE A 217 -2.12 16.09 1.70
C PHE A 217 -2.33 15.08 2.84
N MET A 218 -2.49 13.78 2.50
CA MET A 218 -2.74 12.72 3.47
C MET A 218 -1.47 12.35 4.24
N THR A 219 -0.33 12.20 3.53
CA THR A 219 0.99 11.91 4.09
C THR A 219 2.02 12.95 3.62
N PRO A 220 1.97 14.19 4.13
CA PRO A 220 2.81 15.28 3.65
C PRO A 220 4.30 14.94 3.71
N VAL A 221 5.04 15.27 2.67
CA VAL A 221 6.48 14.96 2.49
C VAL A 221 7.32 15.28 3.71
N ARG A 222 7.02 16.40 4.41
CA ARG A 222 7.73 16.78 5.64
C ARG A 222 7.71 15.71 6.73
N ASN A 223 6.66 14.87 6.77
CA ASN A 223 6.49 13.81 7.76
C ASN A 223 7.31 12.55 7.42
N SER A 224 7.79 12.42 6.18
CA SER A 224 8.61 11.28 5.73
C SER A 224 10.11 11.54 5.83
N LYS A 225 10.51 12.79 6.12
CA LYS A 225 11.93 13.19 6.15
C LYS A 225 12.73 12.41 7.19
N SER A 226 12.23 12.33 8.43
CA SER A 226 12.90 11.61 9.51
C SER A 226 13.01 10.11 9.22
N LEU A 227 12.01 9.53 8.54
CA LEU A 227 12.04 8.13 8.12
C LEU A 227 13.17 7.89 7.11
N ALA A 228 13.29 8.74 6.09
CA ALA A 228 14.36 8.64 5.10
C ALA A 228 15.76 8.81 5.72
N GLU A 229 15.90 9.69 6.71
CA GLU A 229 17.16 9.90 7.42
C GLU A 229 17.56 8.73 8.33
N ASN A 230 16.59 8.00 8.89
CA ASN A 230 16.83 6.88 9.81
C ASN A 230 17.10 5.54 9.13
N ILE A 231 16.73 5.37 7.87
CA ILE A 231 16.97 4.14 7.10
C ILE A 231 18.26 4.30 6.27
N PRO A 232 19.37 3.62 6.61
CA PRO A 232 20.69 3.89 6.00
C PRO A 232 20.77 3.68 4.48
N GLN A 233 19.97 2.76 3.95
CA GLN A 233 19.95 2.41 2.52
C GLN A 233 18.67 2.94 1.83
N SER A 234 18.13 4.05 2.30
CA SER A 234 16.94 4.64 1.71
C SER A 234 17.26 5.59 0.56
N ARG A 235 16.39 5.59 -0.43
CA ARG A 235 16.33 6.56 -1.52
C ARG A 235 14.91 7.10 -1.65
N THR A 236 14.78 8.39 -1.87
CA THR A 236 13.48 9.04 -2.09
C THR A 236 13.35 9.51 -3.53
N VAL A 237 12.21 9.20 -4.14
CA VAL A 237 11.76 9.75 -5.43
C VAL A 237 10.56 10.65 -5.16
N MET A 238 10.68 11.93 -5.54
CA MET A 238 9.62 12.92 -5.45
C MET A 238 8.88 13.01 -6.78
N LEU A 239 7.56 12.95 -6.75
CA LEU A 239 6.72 13.05 -7.93
C LEU A 239 6.02 14.43 -7.94
N PRO A 240 6.39 15.33 -8.86
CA PRO A 240 5.82 16.67 -8.93
C PRO A 240 4.35 16.64 -9.35
N ASN A 241 3.55 17.57 -8.83
CA ASN A 241 2.11 17.70 -9.11
C ASN A 241 1.31 16.42 -8.87
N CYS A 242 1.72 15.61 -7.92
CA CYS A 242 1.11 14.33 -7.57
C CYS A 242 0.67 14.35 -6.11
N GLY A 243 -0.56 13.94 -5.84
CA GLY A 243 -1.11 13.80 -4.50
C GLY A 243 -0.78 12.44 -3.88
N HIS A 244 -1.61 12.03 -2.94
CA HIS A 244 -1.50 10.74 -2.25
C HIS A 244 -1.84 9.54 -3.13
N ALA A 245 -2.75 9.72 -4.09
CA ALA A 245 -3.21 8.64 -4.98
C ALA A 245 -2.18 8.33 -6.10
N ILE A 246 -0.90 8.22 -5.75
CA ILE A 246 0.24 8.03 -6.66
C ILE A 246 -0.01 6.92 -7.67
N VAL A 247 -0.58 5.80 -7.24
CA VAL A 247 -0.92 4.65 -8.09
C VAL A 247 -1.89 4.98 -9.23
N ASN A 248 -2.60 6.09 -9.12
CA ASN A 248 -3.56 6.58 -10.11
C ASN A 248 -3.06 7.82 -10.86
N GLU A 249 -2.38 8.73 -10.16
CA GLU A 249 -1.98 10.03 -10.69
C GLU A 249 -0.68 9.95 -11.49
N ALA A 250 0.29 9.17 -11.03
CA ALA A 250 1.61 9.03 -11.63
C ALA A 250 2.04 7.56 -11.79
N PRO A 251 1.21 6.71 -12.45
CA PRO A 251 1.47 5.27 -12.54
C PRO A 251 2.77 4.95 -13.29
N ASN A 252 3.12 5.69 -14.32
CA ASN A 252 4.34 5.44 -15.12
C ASN A 252 5.58 5.80 -14.31
N GLU A 253 5.62 6.97 -13.70
CA GLU A 253 6.72 7.46 -12.88
C GLU A 253 6.94 6.55 -11.66
N MET A 254 5.85 6.05 -11.06
CA MET A 254 5.92 5.04 -9.99
C MET A 254 6.55 3.74 -10.49
N LEU A 255 6.13 3.23 -11.65
CA LEU A 255 6.70 2.00 -12.25
C LEU A 255 8.19 2.17 -12.56
N ASP A 256 8.57 3.31 -13.14
CA ASP A 256 9.96 3.63 -13.46
C ASP A 256 10.82 3.73 -12.18
N ALA A 257 10.31 4.35 -11.13
CA ALA A 257 10.98 4.42 -9.85
C ALA A 257 11.18 3.02 -9.24
N ILE A 258 10.14 2.19 -9.18
CA ILE A 258 10.24 0.80 -8.69
C ILE A 258 11.23 0.00 -9.52
N ALA A 259 11.22 0.12 -10.84
CA ALA A 259 12.13 -0.61 -11.74
C ALA A 259 13.61 -0.32 -11.49
N THR A 260 13.95 0.73 -10.75
CA THR A 260 15.36 1.04 -10.40
C THR A 260 15.90 0.22 -9.24
N VAL A 261 15.03 -0.52 -8.53
CA VAL A 261 15.39 -1.32 -7.34
C VAL A 261 14.97 -2.78 -7.46
N VAL A 262 14.59 -3.20 -8.67
CA VAL A 262 14.12 -4.57 -9.03
C VAL A 262 15.11 -5.25 -9.97
#